data_43b338035b4d8edb0baeaddf7b0fddba
#
_entry.id   43b338035b4d8edb0baeaddf7b0fddba
#
_cell.length_a   1.000
_cell.length_b   1.000
_cell.length_c   1.000
_cell.angle_alpha   90.00
_cell.angle_beta   90.00
_cell.angle_gamma   90.00
#
_symmetry.space_group_name_H-M   'P 1'
#
loop_
_entity.id
_entity.type
_entity.pdbx_description
1 polymer ?
#
loop_
_entity_poly.entity_id
_entity_poly.type
_entity_poly.pdbx_seq_one_letter_code
_entity_poly.pdbx_strand_id
1 'polypeptide(L)'
;MGVFTGMDISSSGMTAQRTRLDIISENIANVNTTRDADGNVYKRKSVIFHEKGYPSFDEVLLGTKGYVGQGVKIASIFEDDETDCRMVYDPAHPDANEDGYVTYPNVNTVTEMTNMIDASRSYEANVTAFNASKNMQLKALDIGK
;
A
#
# COMPACT_ATOMS: atom_id res chain seq x y z
N MET A 1 8.89 -13.19 -22.97
CA MET A 1 9.15 -12.80 -21.56
C MET A 1 10.63 -12.91 -21.30
N GLY A 2 11.27 -11.87 -20.79
CA GLY A 2 12.65 -11.96 -20.33
C GLY A 2 12.74 -12.85 -19.08
N VAL A 3 13.86 -13.57 -18.92
CA VAL A 3 14.10 -14.49 -17.79
C VAL A 3 13.93 -13.79 -16.41
N PHE A 4 14.18 -12.49 -16.34
CA PHE A 4 14.09 -11.70 -15.13
C PHE A 4 12.72 -11.04 -14.87
N THR A 5 11.80 -11.09 -15.85
CA THR A 5 10.49 -10.40 -15.73
C THR A 5 9.70 -10.87 -14.50
N GLY A 6 9.70 -12.15 -14.18
CA GLY A 6 9.01 -12.68 -12.98
C GLY A 6 9.59 -12.16 -11.66
N MET A 7 10.92 -11.97 -11.60
CA MET A 7 11.59 -11.39 -10.44
C MET A 7 11.28 -9.90 -10.32
N ASP A 8 11.25 -9.16 -11.41
CA ASP A 8 10.92 -7.72 -11.43
C ASP A 8 9.48 -7.48 -10.98
N ILE A 9 8.53 -8.31 -11.44
CA ILE A 9 7.13 -8.25 -11.02
C ILE A 9 7.03 -8.48 -9.52
N SER A 10 7.61 -9.55 -8.98
CA SER A 10 7.59 -9.87 -7.56
C SER A 10 8.27 -8.78 -6.71
N SER A 11 9.39 -8.21 -7.19
CA SER A 11 10.11 -7.11 -6.54
C SER A 11 9.25 -5.86 -6.46
N SER A 12 8.54 -5.51 -7.55
CA SER A 12 7.61 -4.38 -7.55
C SER A 12 6.45 -4.59 -6.57
N GLY A 13 5.92 -5.81 -6.49
CA GLY A 13 4.88 -6.21 -5.53
C GLY A 13 5.37 -6.08 -4.09
N MET A 14 6.58 -6.53 -3.78
CA MET A 14 7.19 -6.35 -2.44
C MET A 14 7.31 -4.87 -2.06
N THR A 15 7.79 -4.03 -2.97
CA THR A 15 7.92 -2.58 -2.73
C THR A 15 6.57 -1.94 -2.47
N ALA A 16 5.56 -2.27 -3.27
CA ALA A 16 4.21 -1.75 -3.11
C ALA A 16 3.60 -2.16 -1.75
N GLN A 17 3.71 -3.44 -1.37
CA GLN A 17 3.17 -3.93 -0.10
C GLN A 17 3.94 -3.37 1.12
N ARG A 18 5.24 -3.13 1.00
CA ARG A 18 6.01 -2.46 2.06
C ARG A 18 5.48 -1.05 2.31
N THR A 19 5.29 -0.25 1.26
CA THR A 19 4.73 1.10 1.43
C THR A 19 3.32 1.04 2.03
N ARG A 20 2.50 0.04 1.64
CA ARG A 20 1.18 -0.15 2.26
C ARG A 20 1.29 -0.44 3.76
N LEU A 21 2.24 -1.29 4.17
CA LEU A 21 2.52 -1.57 5.59
C LEU A 21 2.96 -0.31 6.35
N ASP A 22 3.81 0.52 5.74
CA ASP A 22 4.29 1.76 6.34
C ASP A 22 3.11 2.72 6.59
N ILE A 23 2.20 2.89 5.61
CA ILE A 23 1.00 3.74 5.75
C ILE A 23 0.01 3.20 6.79
N ILE A 24 -0.22 1.88 6.82
CA ILE A 24 -1.07 1.25 7.84
C ILE A 24 -0.49 1.47 9.24
N SER A 25 0.83 1.35 9.39
CA SER A 25 1.52 1.60 10.65
C SER A 25 1.39 3.07 11.08
N GLU A 26 1.48 4.01 10.13
CA GLU A 26 1.25 5.43 10.37
C GLU A 26 -0.18 5.70 10.85
N ASN A 27 -1.20 5.08 10.21
CA ASN A 27 -2.59 5.18 10.62
C ASN A 27 -2.80 4.67 12.06
N ILE A 28 -2.23 3.51 12.40
CA ILE A 28 -2.34 2.93 13.74
C ILE A 28 -1.63 3.81 14.78
N ALA A 29 -0.45 4.33 14.46
CA ALA A 29 0.28 5.22 15.37
C ALA A 29 -0.49 6.50 15.68
N ASN A 30 -1.23 7.02 14.69
CA ASN A 30 -1.97 8.28 14.80
C ASN A 30 -3.44 8.11 15.18
N VAL A 31 -3.91 6.93 15.57
CA VAL A 31 -5.32 6.66 15.91
C VAL A 31 -5.87 7.57 17.04
N ASN A 32 -5.00 8.05 17.91
CA ASN A 32 -5.36 8.94 19.03
C ASN A 32 -4.83 10.37 18.85
N THR A 33 -4.27 10.73 17.70
CA THR A 33 -3.71 12.05 17.43
C THR A 33 -4.83 13.03 17.10
N THR A 34 -5.21 13.87 18.07
CA THR A 34 -6.29 14.85 17.95
C THR A 34 -5.89 16.07 17.15
N ARG A 35 -4.58 16.44 17.16
CA ARG A 35 -4.03 17.56 16.39
C ARG A 35 -2.64 17.22 15.85
N ASP A 36 -2.39 17.58 14.60
CA ASP A 36 -1.06 17.60 14.00
C ASP A 36 -0.35 18.96 14.23
N ALA A 37 0.81 19.15 13.61
CA ALA A 37 1.57 20.40 13.71
C ALA A 37 0.83 21.62 13.14
N ASP A 38 -0.11 21.42 12.23
CA ASP A 38 -0.92 22.45 11.58
C ASP A 38 -2.26 22.69 12.30
N GLY A 39 -2.54 21.91 13.36
CA GLY A 39 -3.76 22.01 14.16
C GLY A 39 -4.96 21.25 13.62
N ASN A 40 -4.77 20.43 12.57
CA ASN A 40 -5.81 19.58 11.98
C ASN A 40 -5.85 18.20 12.62
N VAL A 41 -7.01 17.54 12.56
CA VAL A 41 -7.15 16.15 12.97
C VAL A 41 -6.52 15.25 11.92
N TYR A 42 -5.77 14.24 12.36
CA TYR A 42 -5.19 13.25 11.43
C TYR A 42 -6.30 12.52 10.66
N LYS A 43 -6.12 12.37 9.35
CA LYS A 43 -7.02 11.61 8.49
C LYS A 43 -6.37 10.31 8.04
N ARG A 44 -7.20 9.27 7.94
CA ARG A 44 -6.76 7.95 7.48
C ARG A 44 -6.15 8.03 6.09
N LYS A 45 -4.94 7.50 5.91
CA LYS A 45 -4.26 7.43 4.61
C LYS A 45 -4.42 6.05 4.00
N SER A 46 -4.54 6.00 2.69
CA SER A 46 -4.60 4.75 1.91
C SER A 46 -3.76 4.86 0.64
N VAL A 47 -3.33 3.70 0.13
CA VAL A 47 -2.46 3.60 -1.06
C VAL A 47 -3.25 3.06 -2.23
N ILE A 48 -3.16 3.74 -3.37
CA ILE A 48 -3.72 3.26 -4.64
C ILE A 48 -2.59 2.65 -5.46
N PHE A 49 -2.81 1.41 -5.90
CA PHE A 49 -1.91 0.70 -6.80
C PHE A 49 -2.38 0.81 -8.23
N HIS A 50 -1.43 0.97 -9.14
CA HIS A 50 -1.66 0.87 -10.58
C HIS A 50 -0.73 -0.18 -11.16
N GLU A 51 -1.14 -0.77 -12.25
CA GLU A 51 -0.27 -1.61 -13.05
C GLU A 51 0.88 -0.79 -13.62
N LYS A 52 2.07 -1.37 -13.63
CA LYS A 52 3.26 -0.79 -14.24
C LYS A 52 3.31 -1.20 -15.72
N GLY A 53 3.34 -0.22 -16.63
CA GLY A 53 3.54 -0.49 -18.04
C GLY A 53 2.25 -0.66 -18.85
N TYR A 54 1.40 0.37 -18.85
CA TYR A 54 0.37 0.46 -19.90
C TYR A 54 1.04 0.61 -21.26
N PRO A 55 0.70 -0.23 -22.25
CA PRO A 55 1.14 0.00 -23.62
C PRO A 55 0.59 1.36 -24.08
N SER A 56 1.37 2.11 -24.85
CA SER A 56 0.88 3.32 -25.49
C SER A 56 -0.24 2.96 -26.48
N PHE A 57 -1.12 3.91 -26.79
CA PHE A 57 -2.19 3.71 -27.76
C PHE A 57 -1.63 3.18 -29.10
N ASP A 58 -0.50 3.70 -29.55
CA ASP A 58 0.19 3.29 -30.78
C ASP A 58 0.68 1.83 -30.71
N GLU A 59 1.19 1.38 -29.57
CA GLU A 59 1.63 -0.01 -29.37
C GLU A 59 0.45 -1.00 -29.40
N VAL A 60 -0.71 -0.57 -28.88
CA VAL A 60 -1.95 -1.35 -28.92
C VAL A 60 -2.52 -1.40 -30.36
N LEU A 61 -2.54 -0.26 -31.03
CA LEU A 61 -3.08 -0.13 -32.39
C LEU A 61 -2.25 -0.92 -33.42
N LEU A 62 -0.93 -0.90 -33.28
CA LEU A 62 -0.01 -1.59 -34.18
C LEU A 62 0.16 -3.08 -33.86
N GLY A 63 -0.41 -3.58 -32.74
CA GLY A 63 -0.31 -4.97 -32.31
C GLY A 63 1.13 -5.44 -32.07
N THR A 64 2.08 -4.51 -31.89
CA THR A 64 3.51 -4.77 -31.89
C THR A 64 4.03 -5.36 -30.58
N LYS A 65 3.28 -5.24 -29.49
CA LYS A 65 3.58 -5.89 -28.20
C LYS A 65 2.37 -6.61 -27.66
N GLY A 66 2.49 -7.94 -27.49
CA GLY A 66 1.60 -8.66 -26.60
C GLY A 66 1.68 -8.05 -25.20
N TYR A 67 0.53 -7.76 -24.59
CA TYR A 67 0.44 -7.21 -23.25
C TYR A 67 1.10 -8.16 -22.25
N VAL A 68 2.23 -7.76 -21.70
CA VAL A 68 2.90 -8.47 -20.61
C VAL A 68 2.94 -7.50 -19.45
N GLY A 69 2.19 -7.79 -18.39
CA GLY A 69 2.23 -7.01 -17.15
C GLY A 69 3.66 -6.86 -16.63
N GLN A 70 4.06 -5.65 -16.30
CA GLN A 70 5.41 -5.33 -15.81
C GLN A 70 5.47 -5.17 -14.28
N GLY A 71 4.39 -5.55 -13.58
CA GLY A 71 4.28 -5.44 -12.14
C GLY A 71 3.39 -4.28 -11.70
N VAL A 72 3.61 -3.80 -10.48
CA VAL A 72 2.78 -2.81 -9.78
C VAL A 72 3.60 -1.57 -9.44
N LYS A 73 2.95 -0.41 -9.50
CA LYS A 73 3.49 0.86 -8.99
C LYS A 73 2.47 1.52 -8.06
N ILE A 74 2.96 2.32 -7.13
CA ILE A 74 2.13 3.20 -6.32
C ILE A 74 1.73 4.38 -7.21
N ALA A 75 0.42 4.59 -7.33
CA ALA A 75 -0.14 5.71 -8.09
C ALA A 75 -0.20 6.96 -7.23
N SER A 76 -0.81 6.83 -6.05
CA SER A 76 -0.96 7.91 -5.07
C SER A 76 -1.19 7.37 -3.68
N ILE A 77 -0.92 8.19 -2.70
CA ILE A 77 -1.39 8.06 -1.34
C ILE A 77 -2.46 9.14 -1.17
N PHE A 78 -3.64 8.76 -0.71
CA PHE A 78 -4.74 9.68 -0.52
C PHE A 78 -5.22 9.65 0.92
N GLU A 79 -5.75 10.78 1.38
CA GLU A 79 -6.40 10.92 2.67
C GLU A 79 -7.90 10.69 2.52
N ASP A 80 -8.50 10.02 3.49
CA ASP A 80 -9.94 9.73 3.51
C ASP A 80 -10.69 10.95 4.06
N ASP A 81 -11.22 11.76 3.16
CA ASP A 81 -12.04 12.93 3.47
C ASP A 81 -13.55 12.61 3.49
N GLU A 82 -13.95 11.41 3.08
CA GLU A 82 -15.36 11.03 2.98
C GLU A 82 -15.90 10.46 4.29
N THR A 83 -15.04 9.77 5.05
CA THR A 83 -15.44 9.16 6.32
C THR A 83 -15.35 10.18 7.45
N ASP A 84 -16.45 10.37 8.18
CA ASP A 84 -16.51 11.27 9.31
C ASP A 84 -15.54 10.86 10.42
N CYS A 85 -14.89 11.87 11.03
CA CYS A 85 -14.07 11.68 12.20
C CYS A 85 -14.92 11.34 13.43
N ARG A 86 -14.39 10.54 14.35
CA ARG A 86 -15.09 10.13 15.55
C ARG A 86 -15.09 11.27 16.60
N MET A 87 -16.26 11.71 17.02
CA MET A 87 -16.40 12.67 18.11
C MET A 87 -16.66 11.97 19.45
N VAL A 88 -15.92 12.37 20.49
CA VAL A 88 -16.05 11.84 21.85
C VAL A 88 -16.25 13.01 22.81
N TYR A 89 -17.25 12.91 23.70
CA TYR A 89 -17.49 13.92 24.73
C TYR A 89 -16.46 13.77 25.86
N ASP A 90 -15.52 14.70 25.92
CA ASP A 90 -14.51 14.81 27.00
C ASP A 90 -14.15 16.30 27.23
N PRO A 91 -14.90 17.00 28.08
CA PRO A 91 -14.67 18.42 28.34
C PRO A 91 -13.38 18.70 29.11
N ALA A 92 -12.71 17.65 29.66
CA ALA A 92 -11.44 17.83 30.38
C ALA A 92 -10.23 17.82 29.45
N HIS A 93 -10.43 17.40 28.20
CA HIS A 93 -9.35 17.29 27.20
C HIS A 93 -8.92 18.69 26.71
N PRO A 94 -7.61 18.95 26.54
CA PRO A 94 -7.11 20.27 26.10
C PRO A 94 -7.59 20.65 24.67
N ASP A 95 -7.95 19.68 23.85
CA ASP A 95 -8.42 19.88 22.48
C ASP A 95 -9.95 19.79 22.35
N ALA A 96 -10.69 19.86 23.47
CA ALA A 96 -12.13 19.89 23.43
C ALA A 96 -12.63 21.21 22.80
N ASN A 97 -13.68 21.11 21.97
CA ASN A 97 -14.38 22.28 21.43
C ASN A 97 -15.24 22.97 22.50
N GLU A 98 -15.91 24.05 22.14
CA GLU A 98 -16.80 24.83 23.08
C GLU A 98 -17.96 23.98 23.65
N ASP A 99 -18.35 22.91 22.90
CA ASP A 99 -19.42 21.98 23.33
C ASP A 99 -18.87 20.80 24.16
N GLY A 100 -17.57 20.74 24.41
CA GLY A 100 -16.90 19.67 25.16
C GLY A 100 -16.62 18.39 24.38
N TYR A 101 -16.64 18.42 23.03
CA TYR A 101 -16.31 17.27 22.19
C TYR A 101 -14.88 17.36 21.67
N VAL A 102 -14.22 16.21 21.63
CA VAL A 102 -12.90 16.01 21.00
C VAL A 102 -13.09 15.20 19.72
N THR A 103 -12.48 15.67 18.64
CA THR A 103 -12.50 14.97 17.35
C THR A 103 -11.28 14.07 17.24
N TYR A 104 -11.51 12.77 17.05
CA TYR A 104 -10.49 11.76 16.81
C TYR A 104 -10.43 11.37 15.33
N PRO A 105 -9.30 10.84 14.84
CA PRO A 105 -9.15 10.33 13.48
C PRO A 105 -10.22 9.31 13.09
N ASN A 106 -10.53 9.27 11.79
CA ASN A 106 -11.40 8.26 11.18
C ASN A 106 -10.70 6.90 10.98
N VAL A 107 -9.81 6.53 11.90
CA VAL A 107 -9.02 5.29 11.87
C VAL A 107 -9.66 4.25 12.76
N ASN A 108 -9.94 3.06 12.19
CA ASN A 108 -10.38 1.90 12.96
C ASN A 108 -9.21 0.91 13.13
N THR A 109 -8.72 0.78 14.37
CA THR A 109 -7.56 -0.05 14.69
C THR A 109 -7.73 -1.50 14.25
N VAL A 110 -8.92 -2.10 14.43
CA VAL A 110 -9.17 -3.51 14.08
C VAL A 110 -9.09 -3.70 12.56
N THR A 111 -9.67 -2.78 11.82
CA THR A 111 -9.61 -2.79 10.34
C THR A 111 -8.16 -2.62 9.87
N GLU A 112 -7.41 -1.68 10.45
CA GLU A 112 -6.00 -1.46 10.08
C GLU A 112 -5.12 -2.67 10.45
N MET A 113 -5.35 -3.32 11.59
CA MET A 113 -4.64 -4.57 11.94
C MET A 113 -4.93 -5.70 10.95
N THR A 114 -6.18 -5.82 10.49
CA THR A 114 -6.54 -6.80 9.45
C THR A 114 -5.83 -6.48 8.13
N ASN A 115 -5.84 -5.22 7.71
CA ASN A 115 -5.12 -4.74 6.53
C ASN A 115 -3.61 -4.99 6.62
N MET A 116 -3.02 -4.85 7.82
CA MET A 116 -1.61 -5.12 8.07
C MET A 116 -1.29 -6.61 7.87
N ILE A 117 -2.13 -7.51 8.39
CA ILE A 117 -1.97 -8.96 8.19
C ILE A 117 -2.05 -9.31 6.70
N ASP A 118 -3.01 -8.76 5.97
CA ASP A 118 -3.19 -9.01 4.54
C ASP A 118 -2.00 -8.50 3.72
N ALA A 119 -1.50 -7.31 4.05
CA ALA A 119 -0.31 -6.74 3.40
C ALA A 119 0.95 -7.56 3.69
N SER A 120 1.14 -8.02 4.94
CA SER A 120 2.25 -8.91 5.32
C SER A 120 2.21 -10.23 4.57
N ARG A 121 1.05 -10.89 4.51
CA ARG A 121 0.88 -12.13 3.76
C ARG A 121 1.15 -11.95 2.26
N SER A 122 0.69 -10.84 1.70
CA SER A 122 0.95 -10.49 0.30
C SER A 122 2.44 -10.25 0.04
N TYR A 123 3.14 -9.61 0.97
CA TYR A 123 4.59 -9.43 0.91
C TYR A 123 5.31 -10.78 0.95
N GLU A 124 4.98 -11.66 1.89
CA GLU A 124 5.58 -13.00 2.03
C GLU A 124 5.33 -13.87 0.78
N ALA A 125 4.14 -13.78 0.19
CA ALA A 125 3.83 -14.47 -1.06
C ALA A 125 4.74 -14.01 -2.21
N ASN A 126 4.99 -12.69 -2.33
CA ASN A 126 5.91 -12.13 -3.33
C ASN A 126 7.37 -12.56 -3.07
N VAL A 127 7.81 -12.63 -1.80
CA VAL A 127 9.14 -13.16 -1.43
C VAL A 127 9.27 -14.62 -1.86
N THR A 128 8.24 -15.42 -1.63
CA THR A 128 8.21 -16.84 -2.01
C THR A 128 8.28 -17.01 -3.54
N ALA A 129 7.49 -16.23 -4.27
CA ALA A 129 7.50 -16.23 -5.74
C ALA A 129 8.85 -15.77 -6.30
N PHE A 130 9.46 -14.75 -5.71
CA PHE A 130 10.79 -14.28 -6.08
C PHE A 130 11.85 -15.37 -5.90
N ASN A 131 11.86 -16.03 -4.74
CA ASN A 131 12.79 -17.13 -4.44
C ASN A 131 12.57 -18.33 -5.37
N ALA A 132 11.32 -18.68 -5.70
CA ALA A 132 11.01 -19.72 -6.65
C ALA A 132 11.56 -19.40 -8.05
N SER A 133 11.36 -18.17 -8.53
CA SER A 133 11.90 -17.69 -9.81
C SER A 133 13.43 -17.72 -9.83
N LYS A 134 14.08 -17.28 -8.74
CA LYS A 134 15.53 -17.35 -8.59
C LYS A 134 16.05 -18.80 -8.66
N ASN A 135 15.40 -19.71 -7.94
CA ASN A 135 15.80 -21.13 -7.92
C ASN A 135 15.62 -21.78 -9.29
N MET A 136 14.54 -21.47 -10.02
CA MET A 136 14.35 -21.95 -11.40
C MET A 136 15.48 -21.48 -12.32
N GLN A 137 15.91 -20.23 -12.20
CA GLN A 137 17.01 -19.68 -12.99
C GLN A 137 18.35 -20.36 -12.67
N LEU A 138 18.64 -20.58 -11.38
CA LEU A 138 19.86 -21.29 -10.96
C LEU A 138 19.88 -22.71 -11.53
N LYS A 139 18.75 -23.43 -11.46
CA LYS A 139 18.63 -24.76 -12.03
C LYS A 139 18.77 -24.78 -13.57
N ALA A 140 18.24 -23.77 -14.26
CA ALA A 140 18.39 -23.64 -15.70
C ALA A 140 19.86 -23.42 -16.10
N LEU A 141 20.64 -22.68 -15.31
CA LEU A 141 22.09 -22.52 -15.54
C LEU A 141 22.87 -23.82 -15.29
N ASP A 142 22.45 -24.64 -14.33
CA ASP A 142 23.10 -25.93 -14.05
C ASP A 142 22.87 -26.97 -15.17
N ILE A 143 21.75 -26.85 -15.91
CA ILE A 143 21.46 -27.73 -17.06
C ILE A 143 22.37 -27.40 -18.26
N GLY A 144 22.91 -26.18 -18.34
CA GLY A 144 23.77 -25.70 -19.41
C GLY A 144 25.26 -26.02 -19.21
N LYS A 145 25.63 -26.72 -18.13
CA LYS A 145 26.95 -27.27 -17.89
C LYS A 145 26.94 -28.75 -18.18
#